data_1c833e2d4fa3196b993d89c9f018d3a0
#
_entry.id   1c833e2d4fa3196b993d89c9f018d3a0
#
_cell.length_a   1.000
_cell.length_b   1.000
_cell.length_c   1.000
_cell.angle_alpha   90.00
_cell.angle_beta   90.00
_cell.angle_gamma   90.00
#
_symmetry.space_group_name_H-M   'P 1'
#
loop_
_entity.id
_entity.type
_entity.pdbx_description
1 polymer ?
#
loop_
_entity_poly.entity_id
_entity_poly.type
_entity_poly.pdbx_seq_one_letter_code
_entity_poly.pdbx_strand_id
1 'polypeptide(L)' 'MKVSEIIERLEAIKQAYGNENIVFESNRHRFDDAHIIEHNGEVVVSMFGKSEII' A
#
# COMPACT_ATOMS: atom_id res chain seq x y z
N MET A 1 3.58 13.22 -0.05
CA MET A 1 2.88 12.60 1.08
C MET A 1 3.88 12.07 2.10
N LYS A 2 3.66 12.36 3.35
CA LYS A 2 4.56 11.90 4.42
C LYS A 2 4.13 10.55 4.95
N VAL A 3 5.10 9.82 5.52
CA VAL A 3 4.83 8.51 6.12
C VAL A 3 3.73 8.62 7.19
N SER A 4 3.78 9.65 8.00
CA SER A 4 2.77 9.85 9.05
C SER A 4 1.35 9.97 8.48
N GLU A 5 1.19 10.57 7.32
CA GLU A 5 -0.12 10.70 6.69
C GLU A 5 -0.68 9.34 6.27
N ILE A 6 0.19 8.49 5.74
CA ILE A 6 -0.22 7.12 5.36
C ILE A 6 -0.61 6.32 6.59
N ILE A 7 0.19 6.41 7.65
CA ILE A 7 -0.09 5.69 8.90
C ILE A 7 -1.44 6.11 9.46
N GLU A 8 -1.71 7.41 9.50
CA GLU A 8 -2.98 7.90 10.03
C GLU A 8 -4.18 7.39 9.23
N ARG A 9 -4.07 7.41 7.90
CA ARG A 9 -5.15 6.93 7.04
C ARG A 9 -5.40 5.44 7.22
N LEU A 10 -4.33 4.66 7.29
CA LEU A 10 -4.45 3.22 7.47
C LEU A 10 -4.99 2.85 8.84
N GLU A 11 -4.58 3.58 9.88
CA GLU A 11 -5.11 3.34 11.22
C GLU A 11 -6.59 3.66 11.32
N ALA A 12 -7.04 4.72 10.66
CA ALA A 12 -8.46 5.07 10.65
C ALA A 12 -9.28 3.95 10.00
N ILE A 13 -8.80 3.40 8.89
CA ILE A 13 -9.47 2.30 8.21
C ILE A 13 -9.46 1.05 9.08
N LYS A 14 -8.33 0.75 9.69
CA LYS A 14 -8.20 -0.41 10.55
C LYS A 14 -9.17 -0.36 11.73
N GLN A 15 -9.35 0.82 12.31
CA GLN A 15 -10.28 0.99 13.42
C GLN A 15 -11.75 0.86 12.98
N ALA A 16 -12.06 1.35 11.79
CA ALA A 16 -13.42 1.32 11.29
C ALA A 16 -13.84 -0.04 10.74
N TYR A 17 -12.92 -0.74 10.07
CA TYR A 17 -13.25 -1.94 9.32
C TYR A 17 -12.46 -3.18 9.73
N GLY A 18 -11.44 -3.04 10.57
CA GLY A 18 -10.61 -4.13 10.99
C GLY A 18 -9.32 -4.22 10.18
N ASN A 19 -8.54 -5.24 10.46
CA ASN A 19 -7.23 -5.42 9.83
C ASN A 19 -7.38 -6.14 8.49
N GLU A 20 -7.89 -5.41 7.51
CA GLU A 20 -8.15 -5.95 6.18
C GLU A 20 -6.88 -6.02 5.33
N ASN A 21 -6.92 -6.84 4.30
CA ASN A 21 -5.81 -6.93 3.35
C ASN A 21 -5.73 -5.65 2.51
N ILE A 22 -4.49 -5.26 2.20
CA ILE A 22 -4.24 -4.13 1.32
C ILE A 22 -4.00 -4.66 -0.08
N VAL A 23 -4.64 -4.03 -1.06
CA VAL A 23 -4.41 -4.32 -2.47
C VAL A 23 -3.98 -3.03 -3.15
N PHE A 24 -2.96 -3.14 -3.99
CA PHE A 24 -2.45 -2.00 -4.74
C PHE A 24 -2.93 -2.10 -6.18
N GLU A 25 -3.43 -1.00 -6.71
CA GLU A 25 -3.93 -0.97 -8.09
C GLU A 25 -3.16 0.03 -8.94
N SER A 26 -2.85 -0.37 -10.16
CA SER A 26 -2.22 0.50 -11.13
C SER A 26 -2.51 -0.03 -12.53
N ASN A 27 -3.00 0.83 -13.42
CA ASN A 27 -3.28 0.47 -14.82
C ASN A 27 -4.11 -0.81 -14.95
N ARG A 28 -5.15 -0.94 -14.13
CA ARG A 28 -6.07 -2.07 -14.17
C ARG A 28 -5.43 -3.40 -13.73
N HIS A 29 -4.27 -3.32 -13.11
CA HIS A 29 -3.61 -4.48 -12.49
C HIS A 29 -3.72 -4.35 -10.98
N ARG A 30 -3.81 -5.50 -10.32
CA ARG A 30 -3.87 -5.56 -8.88
C ARG A 30 -2.66 -6.31 -8.35
N PHE A 31 -2.08 -5.77 -7.29
CA PHE A 31 -0.90 -6.35 -6.64
C PHE A 31 -1.25 -6.61 -5.18
N ASP A 32 -0.91 -7.79 -4.68
CA ASP A 32 -1.27 -8.17 -3.31
C ASP A 32 -0.12 -8.02 -2.32
N ASP A 33 1.04 -7.56 -2.78
CA ASP A 33 2.18 -7.38 -1.89
C ASP A 33 3.05 -6.23 -2.38
N ALA A 34 3.94 -5.79 -1.53
CA ALA A 34 4.86 -4.70 -1.86
C ALA A 34 6.11 -4.76 -1.01
N HIS A 35 7.23 -4.38 -1.61
CA HIS A 35 8.44 -4.07 -0.87
C HIS A 35 8.40 -2.60 -0.49
N ILE A 36 8.72 -2.31 0.75
CA ILE A 36 8.75 -0.93 1.25
C ILE A 36 10.16 -0.69 1.76
N ILE A 37 10.87 0.21 1.10
CA ILE A 37 12.26 0.51 1.45
C ILE A 37 12.48 2.02 1.56
N GLU A 38 13.51 2.39 2.28
CA GLU A 38 13.96 3.77 2.34
C GLU A 38 15.17 3.92 1.42
N HIS A 39 15.17 4.97 0.60
CA HIS A 39 16.25 5.23 -0.34
C HIS A 39 16.41 6.73 -0.54
N ASN A 40 17.59 7.25 -0.22
CA ASN A 40 17.94 8.66 -0.42
C ASN A 40 16.92 9.65 0.15
N GLY A 41 16.40 9.36 1.34
CA GLY A 41 15.47 10.26 2.01
C GLY A 41 14.02 10.09 1.56
N GLU A 42 13.75 9.08 0.76
CA GLU A 42 12.38 8.78 0.32
C GLU A 42 12.01 7.35 0.64
N VAL A 43 10.72 7.14 0.91
CA VAL A 43 10.19 5.79 1.05
C VAL A 43 9.65 5.35 -0.30
N VAL A 44 10.15 4.22 -0.79
CA VAL A 44 9.74 3.67 -2.07
C VAL A 44 8.92 2.41 -1.85
N VAL A 45 7.76 2.36 -2.49
CA VAL A 45 6.87 1.20 -2.43
C VAL A 45 6.86 0.55 -3.81
N SER A 46 7.40 -0.67 -3.89
CA SER A 46 7.45 -1.42 -5.15
C SER A 46 6.45 -2.55 -5.09
N MET A 47 5.42 -2.48 -5.89
CA MET A 47 4.33 -3.45 -5.88
C MET A 47 4.72 -4.71 -6.64
N PHE A 48 4.32 -5.86 -6.10
CA PHE A 48 4.53 -7.14 -6.78
C PHE A 48 3.42 -8.10 -6.41
N GLY A 49 3.49 -9.33 -6.93
CA GLY A 49 2.43 -10.29 -6.69
C GLY A 49 1.17 -9.95 -7.47
N LYS A 50 1.34 -9.58 -8.73
CA LYS A 50 0.21 -9.21 -9.59
C LYS A 50 -0.75 -10.39 -9.71
N SER A 51 -2.00 -10.18 -9.35
CA SER A 51 -2.97 -11.26 -9.35
C SER A 51 -3.84 -11.29 -10.59
N GLU A 52 -4.34 -10.15 -11.03
CA GLU A 52 -5.29 -10.21 -12.13
C GLU A 52 -5.50 -8.84 -12.75
N ILE A 53 -5.96 -8.85 -13.99
CA ILE A 53 -6.28 -7.64 -14.73
C ILE A 53 -7.77 -7.36 -14.55
N ILE A 54 -8.06 -6.14 -14.19
CA ILE A 54 -9.45 -5.71 -13.97
C ILE A 54 -10.03 -5.13 -15.24
#